data_ec7e0b31032dbc518dbf9584e659eb5c
#
_entry.id   ec7e0b31032dbc518dbf9584e659eb5c
#
_cell.length_a   1.000
_cell.length_b   1.000
_cell.length_c   1.000
_cell.angle_alpha   90.00
_cell.angle_beta   90.00
_cell.angle_gamma   90.00
#
_symmetry.space_group_name_H-M   'P 1'
#
loop_
_entity.id
_entity.type
_entity.pdbx_description
1 polymer ?
#
loop_
_entity_poly.entity_id
_entity_poly.type
_entity_poly.pdbx_seq_one_letter_code
_entity_poly.pdbx_strand_id
1 'polypeptide(L)'
;MAERWFVAGRAPFSNMFESMVLFAWALVVVYLALRVRRQIPVLGAATALLAVLTLAYASTFETKIQPLMPALRSNWLTVHVFTCFLGYGGFAVAALSSVGYLIAARTGSTVKPEITLAFDAATAKTISFGFLFLTAGIMTGAVWANSAWGTYWSWDPKETWSLITWFIYAVFLHCRFMRGWKGKRAAWISVIGFASVIFTYYGVNFLLSGLHSYARS
;
A
#
# COMPACT_ATOMS: atom_id res chain seq x y z
N MET A 1 -4.69 12.58 -13.09
CA MET A 1 -5.53 12.56 -11.85
C MET A 1 -6.22 13.92 -11.64
N ALA A 2 -5.50 15.05 -11.58
CA ALA A 2 -6.11 16.37 -11.35
C ALA A 2 -7.15 16.76 -12.41
N GLU A 3 -6.83 16.60 -13.69
CA GLU A 3 -7.75 16.84 -14.81
C GLU A 3 -9.00 15.96 -14.68
N ARG A 4 -8.80 14.66 -14.40
CA ARG A 4 -9.89 13.71 -14.23
C ARG A 4 -10.78 14.07 -13.03
N TRP A 5 -10.21 14.56 -11.94
CA TRP A 5 -10.95 15.08 -10.79
C TRP A 5 -11.84 16.27 -11.20
N PHE A 6 -11.25 17.21 -11.93
CA PHE A 6 -11.97 18.40 -12.38
C PHE A 6 -13.14 18.03 -13.31
N VAL A 7 -12.90 17.17 -14.30
CA VAL A 7 -13.91 16.73 -15.26
C VAL A 7 -15.02 15.91 -14.60
N ALA A 8 -14.65 15.02 -13.67
CA ALA A 8 -15.60 14.13 -12.98
C ALA A 8 -16.36 14.81 -11.84
N GLY A 9 -15.91 15.99 -11.37
CA GLY A 9 -16.45 16.66 -10.17
C GLY A 9 -16.28 15.87 -8.87
N ARG A 10 -15.39 14.86 -8.87
CA ARG A 10 -15.17 13.95 -7.74
C ARG A 10 -13.75 13.42 -7.70
N ALA A 11 -13.31 12.97 -6.52
CA ALA A 11 -12.03 12.29 -6.37
C ALA A 11 -11.97 11.02 -7.25
N PRO A 12 -10.92 10.83 -8.07
CA PRO A 12 -10.80 9.71 -9.00
C PRO A 12 -10.26 8.46 -8.30
N PHE A 13 -11.07 7.82 -7.43
CA PHE A 13 -10.70 6.68 -6.60
C PHE A 13 -11.73 5.53 -6.65
N SER A 14 -12.62 5.52 -7.66
CA SER A 14 -13.80 4.65 -7.66
C SER A 14 -13.69 3.39 -8.51
N ASN A 15 -12.70 3.28 -9.38
CA ASN A 15 -12.49 2.09 -10.22
C ASN A 15 -11.03 1.61 -10.19
N MET A 16 -10.78 0.44 -10.80
CA MET A 16 -9.44 -0.17 -10.80
C MET A 16 -8.39 0.73 -11.46
N PHE A 17 -8.69 1.34 -12.60
CA PHE A 17 -7.77 2.27 -13.26
C PHE A 17 -7.36 3.42 -12.32
N GLU A 18 -8.35 4.11 -11.74
CA GLU A 18 -8.14 5.26 -10.87
C GLU A 18 -7.31 4.90 -9.63
N SER A 19 -7.63 3.77 -9.00
CA SER A 19 -6.95 3.31 -7.79
C SER A 19 -5.51 2.86 -8.08
N MET A 20 -5.22 2.26 -9.23
CA MET A 20 -3.86 1.89 -9.61
C MET A 20 -2.99 3.10 -9.95
N VAL A 21 -3.56 4.12 -10.60
CA VAL A 21 -2.85 5.39 -10.82
C VAL A 21 -2.55 6.08 -9.48
N LEU A 22 -3.48 6.03 -8.52
CA LEU A 22 -3.25 6.54 -7.17
C LEU A 22 -2.15 5.74 -6.45
N PHE A 23 -2.13 4.40 -6.60
CA PHE A 23 -1.07 3.58 -6.02
C PHE A 23 0.31 3.91 -6.58
N ALA A 24 0.43 4.03 -7.91
CA ALA A 24 1.69 4.41 -8.54
C ALA A 24 2.17 5.79 -8.06
N TRP A 25 1.24 6.75 -7.92
CA TRP A 25 1.54 8.07 -7.36
C TRP A 25 1.99 7.96 -5.89
N ALA A 26 1.25 7.25 -5.04
CA ALA A 26 1.57 7.09 -3.63
C ALA A 26 2.95 6.43 -3.43
N LEU A 27 3.27 5.40 -4.22
CA LEU A 27 4.55 4.72 -4.22
C LEU A 27 5.72 5.70 -4.45
N VAL A 28 5.62 6.55 -5.48
CA VAL A 28 6.66 7.52 -5.82
C VAL A 28 6.75 8.62 -4.77
N VAL A 29 5.61 9.17 -4.33
CA VAL A 29 5.56 10.24 -3.32
C VAL A 29 6.15 9.78 -2.00
N VAL A 30 5.78 8.60 -1.52
CA VAL A 30 6.32 8.06 -0.26
C VAL A 30 7.83 7.84 -0.36
N TYR A 31 8.31 7.26 -1.48
CA TYR A 31 9.75 7.08 -1.70
C TYR A 31 10.51 8.43 -1.65
N LEU A 32 9.98 9.47 -2.28
CA LEU A 32 10.60 10.79 -2.31
C LEU A 32 10.49 11.51 -0.96
N ALA A 33 9.32 11.51 -0.32
CA ALA A 33 9.04 12.20 0.93
C ALA A 33 9.88 11.65 2.08
N LEU A 34 10.05 10.34 2.15
CA LEU A 34 10.84 9.71 3.20
C LEU A 34 12.36 9.79 2.96
N ARG A 35 12.80 10.46 1.89
CA ARG A 35 14.21 10.67 1.55
C ARG A 35 15.04 9.38 1.47
N VAL A 36 14.40 8.26 1.14
CA VAL A 36 15.07 6.95 1.01
C VAL A 36 16.10 6.98 -0.14
N ARG A 37 15.87 7.81 -1.15
CA ARG A 37 16.71 7.97 -2.35
C ARG A 37 18.18 8.32 -2.07
N ARG A 38 18.47 9.01 -0.95
CA ARG A 38 19.84 9.50 -0.68
C ARG A 38 20.81 8.38 -0.33
N GLN A 39 20.29 7.25 0.11
CA GLN A 39 21.12 6.15 0.64
C GLN A 39 21.20 4.96 -0.32
N ILE A 40 20.18 4.75 -1.16
CA ILE A 40 20.04 3.54 -1.98
C ILE A 40 19.50 3.91 -3.38
N PRO A 41 20.35 4.30 -4.33
CA PRO A 41 19.91 4.67 -5.70
C PRO A 41 19.16 3.55 -6.42
N VAL A 42 19.56 2.30 -6.24
CA VAL A 42 18.92 1.13 -6.88
C VAL A 42 17.47 0.94 -6.41
N LEU A 43 17.14 1.34 -5.18
CA LEU A 43 15.76 1.30 -4.69
C LEU A 43 14.88 2.30 -5.45
N GLY A 44 15.44 3.43 -5.88
CA GLY A 44 14.74 4.38 -6.74
C GLY A 44 14.39 3.80 -8.10
N ALA A 45 15.34 3.12 -8.74
CA ALA A 45 15.09 2.42 -10.00
C ALA A 45 14.02 1.33 -9.85
N ALA A 46 14.09 0.52 -8.78
CA ALA A 46 13.09 -0.51 -8.49
C ALA A 46 11.69 0.10 -8.23
N THR A 47 11.63 1.23 -7.49
CA THR A 47 10.37 1.96 -7.23
C THR A 47 9.78 2.52 -8.53
N ALA A 48 10.60 3.13 -9.38
CA ALA A 48 10.17 3.66 -10.67
C ALA A 48 9.69 2.53 -11.59
N LEU A 49 10.40 1.43 -11.66
CA LEU A 49 9.99 0.25 -12.43
C LEU A 49 8.63 -0.29 -11.97
N LEU A 50 8.45 -0.46 -10.65
CA LEU A 50 7.16 -0.91 -10.11
C LEU A 50 6.03 0.08 -10.42
N ALA A 51 6.28 1.39 -10.35
CA ALA A 51 5.29 2.40 -10.72
C ALA A 51 4.92 2.32 -12.21
N VAL A 52 5.91 2.17 -13.10
CA VAL A 52 5.67 2.00 -14.55
C VAL A 52 4.89 0.73 -14.84
N LEU A 53 5.25 -0.41 -14.23
CA LEU A 53 4.52 -1.68 -14.39
C LEU A 53 3.07 -1.55 -13.87
N THR A 54 2.87 -0.85 -12.75
CA THR A 54 1.53 -0.57 -12.22
C THR A 54 0.71 0.27 -13.21
N LEU A 55 1.29 1.31 -13.79
CA LEU A 55 0.61 2.16 -14.78
C LEU A 55 0.34 1.41 -16.10
N ALA A 56 1.28 0.58 -16.56
CA ALA A 56 1.11 -0.26 -17.72
C ALA A 56 -0.04 -1.27 -17.52
N TYR A 57 -0.13 -1.88 -16.33
CA TYR A 57 -1.26 -2.73 -15.99
C TYR A 57 -2.56 -1.93 -15.81
N ALA A 58 -2.51 -0.74 -15.22
CA ALA A 58 -3.67 0.14 -15.12
C ALA A 58 -4.29 0.45 -16.49
N SER A 59 -3.47 0.63 -17.54
CA SER A 59 -3.93 0.92 -18.90
C SER A 59 -4.78 -0.20 -19.54
N THR A 60 -4.79 -1.40 -18.98
CA THR A 60 -5.63 -2.52 -19.44
C THR A 60 -7.07 -2.44 -18.93
N PHE A 61 -7.35 -1.57 -17.96
CA PHE A 61 -8.69 -1.38 -17.40
C PHE A 61 -9.44 -0.25 -18.09
N GLU A 62 -10.77 -0.28 -17.98
CA GLU A 62 -11.62 0.74 -18.56
C GLU A 62 -11.34 2.13 -17.96
N THR A 63 -11.11 3.11 -18.85
CA THR A 63 -10.75 4.48 -18.45
C THR A 63 -11.94 5.45 -18.43
N LYS A 64 -13.15 5.01 -18.84
CA LYS A 64 -14.34 5.86 -18.87
C LYS A 64 -14.71 6.34 -17.46
N ILE A 65 -15.13 7.60 -17.38
CA ILE A 65 -15.68 8.16 -16.13
C ILE A 65 -17.13 7.70 -16.02
N GLN A 66 -17.39 6.82 -15.06
CA GLN A 66 -18.74 6.34 -14.77
C GLN A 66 -19.37 7.12 -13.62
N PRO A 67 -20.72 7.24 -13.57
CA PRO A 67 -21.41 7.81 -12.42
C PRO A 67 -21.10 7.03 -11.14
N LEU A 68 -20.92 7.76 -10.02
CA LEU A 68 -20.70 7.10 -8.73
C LEU A 68 -21.98 6.44 -8.23
N MET A 69 -21.84 5.22 -7.73
CA MET A 69 -22.84 4.58 -6.88
C MET A 69 -23.09 5.42 -5.63
N PRO A 70 -24.31 5.47 -5.10
CA PRO A 70 -24.64 6.30 -3.93
C PRO A 70 -23.71 6.06 -2.72
N ALA A 71 -23.36 4.81 -2.42
CA ALA A 71 -22.47 4.43 -1.34
C ALA A 71 -21.06 5.05 -1.47
N LEU A 72 -20.60 5.33 -2.70
CA LEU A 72 -19.27 5.91 -2.97
C LEU A 72 -19.26 7.45 -2.90
N ARG A 73 -20.41 8.10 -2.74
CA ARG A 73 -20.53 9.56 -2.64
C ARG A 73 -20.29 10.03 -1.20
N SER A 74 -19.06 9.88 -0.71
CA SER A 74 -18.70 10.23 0.66
C SER A 74 -17.30 10.81 0.74
N ASN A 75 -17.13 11.90 1.48
CA ASN A 75 -15.81 12.45 1.79
C ASN A 75 -15.00 11.49 2.66
N TRP A 76 -15.65 10.71 3.52
CA TRP A 76 -14.97 9.68 4.31
C TRP A 76 -14.35 8.60 3.45
N LEU A 77 -15.01 8.19 2.36
CA LEU A 77 -14.41 7.27 1.39
C LEU A 77 -13.14 7.87 0.77
N THR A 78 -13.19 9.14 0.39
CA THR A 78 -12.02 9.83 -0.20
C THR A 78 -10.83 9.80 0.75
N VAL A 79 -11.04 10.14 2.03
CA VAL A 79 -9.97 10.11 3.05
C VAL A 79 -9.49 8.68 3.29
N HIS A 80 -10.41 7.72 3.42
CA HIS A 80 -10.11 6.30 3.58
C HIS A 80 -9.22 5.78 2.47
N VAL A 81 -9.63 5.93 1.22
CA VAL A 81 -8.88 5.43 0.07
C VAL A 81 -7.51 6.09 -0.02
N PHE A 82 -7.45 7.42 0.13
CA PHE A 82 -6.19 8.15 0.07
C PHE A 82 -5.20 7.70 1.14
N THR A 83 -5.64 7.55 2.38
CA THR A 83 -4.78 7.08 3.49
C THR A 83 -4.36 5.63 3.30
N CYS A 84 -5.26 4.74 2.89
CA CYS A 84 -4.90 3.35 2.57
C CYS A 84 -3.81 3.27 1.50
N PHE A 85 -3.92 4.03 0.40
CA PHE A 85 -2.93 3.98 -0.67
C PHE A 85 -1.59 4.59 -0.28
N LEU A 86 -1.55 5.62 0.56
CA LEU A 86 -0.29 6.08 1.18
C LEU A 86 0.35 4.98 2.03
N GLY A 87 -0.46 4.26 2.81
CA GLY A 87 -0.02 3.08 3.57
C GLY A 87 0.56 2.00 2.66
N TYR A 88 -0.16 1.63 1.62
CA TYR A 88 0.27 0.62 0.65
C TYR A 88 1.54 1.03 -0.11
N GLY A 89 1.67 2.31 -0.46
CA GLY A 89 2.91 2.86 -1.03
C GLY A 89 4.10 2.69 -0.09
N GLY A 90 3.91 2.96 1.21
CA GLY A 90 4.93 2.72 2.24
C GLY A 90 5.34 1.26 2.34
N PHE A 91 4.38 0.34 2.35
CA PHE A 91 4.64 -1.10 2.41
C PHE A 91 5.28 -1.65 1.13
N ALA A 92 4.94 -1.10 -0.03
CA ALA A 92 5.57 -1.47 -1.30
C ALA A 92 7.05 -1.07 -1.32
N VAL A 93 7.38 0.17 -0.91
CA VAL A 93 8.79 0.61 -0.78
C VAL A 93 9.53 -0.24 0.24
N ALA A 94 8.88 -0.61 1.35
CA ALA A 94 9.46 -1.50 2.36
C ALA A 94 9.77 -2.89 1.79
N ALA A 95 8.84 -3.46 1.02
CA ALA A 95 9.02 -4.77 0.40
C ALA A 95 10.18 -4.75 -0.63
N LEU A 96 10.24 -3.73 -1.48
CA LEU A 96 11.36 -3.53 -2.42
C LEU A 96 12.70 -3.41 -1.66
N SER A 97 12.71 -2.64 -0.58
CA SER A 97 13.88 -2.49 0.28
C SER A 97 14.29 -3.83 0.92
N SER A 98 13.31 -4.61 1.40
CA SER A 98 13.54 -5.92 2.00
C SER A 98 14.07 -6.94 1.00
N VAL A 99 13.54 -6.96 -0.22
CA VAL A 99 14.06 -7.80 -1.31
C VAL A 99 15.50 -7.40 -1.64
N GLY A 100 15.78 -6.09 -1.76
CA GLY A 100 17.13 -5.58 -1.94
C GLY A 100 18.09 -6.01 -0.83
N TYR A 101 17.65 -5.95 0.44
CA TYR A 101 18.39 -6.49 1.57
C TYR A 101 18.69 -7.99 1.43
N LEU A 102 17.68 -8.79 1.09
CA LEU A 102 17.83 -10.25 0.99
C LEU A 102 18.78 -10.65 -0.14
N ILE A 103 18.75 -9.94 -1.28
CA ILE A 103 19.68 -10.12 -2.38
C ILE A 103 21.09 -9.76 -1.94
N ALA A 104 21.28 -8.57 -1.37
CA ALA A 104 22.57 -8.10 -0.89
C ALA A 104 23.19 -9.03 0.18
N ALA A 105 22.36 -9.56 1.08
CA ALA A 105 22.78 -10.50 2.11
C ALA A 105 23.15 -11.90 1.56
N ARG A 106 22.72 -12.26 0.34
CA ARG A 106 23.11 -13.51 -0.34
C ARG A 106 24.45 -13.36 -1.09
N THR A 107 24.72 -12.20 -1.65
CA THR A 107 25.95 -11.92 -2.42
C THR A 107 27.20 -11.77 -1.53
N GLY A 108 27.06 -11.81 -0.21
CA GLY A 108 28.14 -11.88 0.76
C GLY A 108 29.06 -10.65 0.72
N SER A 109 30.37 -10.88 0.70
CA SER A 109 31.41 -9.85 0.83
C SER A 109 31.49 -8.84 -0.35
N THR A 110 30.74 -9.05 -1.42
CA THR A 110 30.75 -8.14 -2.59
C THR A 110 29.91 -6.87 -2.36
N VAL A 111 28.99 -6.87 -1.39
CA VAL A 111 28.14 -5.72 -1.07
C VAL A 111 28.62 -5.08 0.24
N LYS A 112 28.84 -3.78 0.22
CA LYS A 112 29.27 -3.02 1.41
C LYS A 112 28.24 -3.14 2.53
N PRO A 113 28.67 -3.37 3.78
CA PRO A 113 27.75 -3.48 4.93
C PRO A 113 26.81 -2.28 5.09
N GLU A 114 27.26 -1.07 4.73
CA GLU A 114 26.46 0.16 4.80
C GLU A 114 25.21 0.07 3.93
N ILE A 115 25.27 -0.62 2.78
CA ILE A 115 24.14 -0.78 1.86
C ILE A 115 23.06 -1.68 2.50
N THR A 116 23.47 -2.79 3.13
CA THR A 116 22.53 -3.69 3.82
C THR A 116 21.88 -3.00 5.01
N LEU A 117 22.64 -2.22 5.77
CA LEU A 117 22.09 -1.42 6.87
C LEU A 117 21.13 -0.34 6.37
N ALA A 118 21.43 0.29 5.24
CA ALA A 118 20.56 1.29 4.63
C ALA A 118 19.22 0.67 4.18
N PHE A 119 19.24 -0.52 3.56
CA PHE A 119 18.02 -1.25 3.22
C PHE A 119 17.18 -1.59 4.46
N ASP A 120 17.81 -2.11 5.51
CA ASP A 120 17.11 -2.47 6.75
C ASP A 120 16.50 -1.23 7.44
N ALA A 121 17.22 -0.11 7.46
CA ALA A 121 16.70 1.15 7.99
C ALA A 121 15.56 1.72 7.14
N ALA A 122 15.66 1.66 5.82
CA ALA A 122 14.62 2.08 4.90
C ALA A 122 13.34 1.26 5.09
N THR A 123 13.47 -0.08 5.22
CA THR A 123 12.34 -0.98 5.51
C THR A 123 11.60 -0.56 6.78
N ALA A 124 12.31 -0.36 7.90
CA ALA A 124 11.68 0.03 9.16
C ALA A 124 10.98 1.39 9.07
N LYS A 125 11.63 2.37 8.42
CA LYS A 125 11.08 3.71 8.26
C LYS A 125 9.81 3.73 7.43
N THR A 126 9.81 3.02 6.30
CA THR A 126 8.66 3.00 5.39
C THR A 126 7.51 2.17 5.94
N ILE A 127 7.78 1.09 6.70
CA ILE A 127 6.75 0.35 7.43
C ILE A 127 6.11 1.21 8.51
N SER A 128 6.89 1.95 9.31
CA SER A 128 6.33 2.83 10.36
C SER A 128 5.38 3.88 9.74
N PHE A 129 5.77 4.48 8.62
CA PHE A 129 4.91 5.37 7.87
C PHE A 129 3.66 4.66 7.35
N GLY A 130 3.83 3.52 6.67
CA GLY A 130 2.73 2.75 6.10
C GLY A 130 1.72 2.29 7.14
N PHE A 131 2.20 1.86 8.31
CA PHE A 131 1.37 1.42 9.43
C PHE A 131 0.50 2.55 9.99
N LEU A 132 1.06 3.74 10.17
CA LEU A 132 0.31 4.92 10.59
C LEU A 132 -0.85 5.22 9.63
N PHE A 133 -0.54 5.25 8.32
CA PHE A 133 -1.53 5.56 7.30
C PHE A 133 -2.56 4.44 7.10
N LEU A 134 -2.17 3.17 7.20
CA LEU A 134 -3.13 2.05 7.19
C LEU A 134 -4.06 2.11 8.39
N THR A 135 -3.55 2.43 9.59
CA THR A 135 -4.38 2.57 10.79
C THR A 135 -5.42 3.68 10.60
N ALA A 136 -4.99 4.85 10.13
CA ALA A 136 -5.90 5.95 9.79
C ALA A 136 -6.91 5.52 8.70
N GLY A 137 -6.45 4.75 7.72
CA GLY A 137 -7.30 4.20 6.67
C GLY A 137 -8.38 3.28 7.21
N ILE A 138 -8.05 2.33 8.08
CA ILE A 138 -9.04 1.42 8.70
C ILE A 138 -10.05 2.23 9.52
N MET A 139 -9.60 3.19 10.32
CA MET A 139 -10.49 4.01 11.14
C MET A 139 -11.45 4.85 10.29
N THR A 140 -10.96 5.53 9.27
CA THR A 140 -11.80 6.33 8.37
C THR A 140 -12.70 5.47 7.50
N GLY A 141 -12.25 4.25 7.15
CA GLY A 141 -13.04 3.25 6.47
C GLY A 141 -14.21 2.75 7.30
N ALA A 142 -14.02 2.55 8.60
CA ALA A 142 -15.09 2.20 9.51
C ALA A 142 -16.18 3.30 9.58
N VAL A 143 -15.77 4.58 9.63
CA VAL A 143 -16.71 5.70 9.60
C VAL A 143 -17.49 5.75 8.28
N TRP A 144 -16.80 5.52 7.15
CA TRP A 144 -17.45 5.41 5.86
C TRP A 144 -18.43 4.23 5.80
N ALA A 145 -18.04 3.05 6.28
CA ALA A 145 -18.87 1.85 6.31
C ALA A 145 -20.17 2.07 7.09
N ASN A 146 -20.12 2.75 8.23
CA ASN A 146 -21.30 3.12 8.99
C ASN A 146 -22.22 4.05 8.19
N SER A 147 -21.66 4.99 7.44
CA SER A 147 -22.45 5.91 6.60
C SER A 147 -23.08 5.21 5.39
N ALA A 148 -22.39 4.20 4.82
CA ALA A 148 -22.81 3.51 3.61
C ALA A 148 -23.75 2.31 3.88
N TRP A 149 -23.50 1.57 4.97
CA TRP A 149 -24.14 0.28 5.28
C TRP A 149 -24.71 0.19 6.70
N GLY A 150 -24.60 1.24 7.53
CA GLY A 150 -25.17 1.29 8.88
C GLY A 150 -24.36 0.58 9.97
N THR A 151 -23.16 0.07 9.66
CA THR A 151 -22.27 -0.59 10.62
C THR A 151 -20.83 -0.16 10.44
N TYR A 152 -20.10 -0.01 11.55
CA TYR A 152 -18.67 0.35 11.49
C TYR A 152 -17.78 -0.81 11.05
N TRP A 153 -18.25 -2.06 11.25
CA TRP A 153 -17.51 -3.27 10.96
C TRP A 153 -18.44 -4.45 10.75
N SER A 154 -18.29 -5.18 9.65
CA SER A 154 -19.17 -6.29 9.24
C SER A 154 -18.45 -7.61 9.02
N TRP A 155 -17.14 -7.67 9.25
CA TRP A 155 -16.29 -8.81 8.91
C TRP A 155 -16.26 -9.13 7.41
N ASP A 156 -16.54 -8.13 6.58
CA ASP A 156 -16.36 -8.25 5.14
C ASP A 156 -14.93 -8.73 4.81
N PRO A 157 -14.74 -9.53 3.76
CA PRO A 157 -13.41 -10.03 3.40
C PRO A 157 -12.33 -8.96 3.32
N LYS A 158 -12.65 -7.75 2.83
CA LYS A 158 -11.70 -6.66 2.73
C LYS A 158 -11.34 -6.05 4.09
N GLU A 159 -12.31 -5.93 4.98
CA GLU A 159 -12.09 -5.51 6.37
C GLU A 159 -11.20 -6.53 7.10
N THR A 160 -11.54 -7.82 7.00
CA THR A 160 -10.79 -8.92 7.62
C THR A 160 -9.34 -8.97 7.14
N TRP A 161 -9.10 -8.89 5.84
CA TRP A 161 -7.74 -8.91 5.28
C TRP A 161 -6.96 -7.63 5.57
N SER A 162 -7.63 -6.48 5.70
CA SER A 162 -6.98 -5.25 6.15
C SER A 162 -6.50 -5.38 7.60
N LEU A 163 -7.28 -6.03 8.47
CA LEU A 163 -6.92 -6.31 9.86
C LEU A 163 -5.76 -7.32 9.94
N ILE A 164 -5.77 -8.39 9.13
CA ILE A 164 -4.65 -9.34 9.03
C ILE A 164 -3.37 -8.60 8.63
N THR A 165 -3.44 -7.76 7.62
CA THR A 165 -2.31 -6.95 7.16
C THR A 165 -1.80 -6.04 8.28
N TRP A 166 -2.71 -5.39 9.00
CA TRP A 166 -2.38 -4.55 10.14
C TRP A 166 -1.64 -5.33 11.23
N PHE A 167 -2.10 -6.54 11.59
CA PHE A 167 -1.44 -7.37 12.59
C PHE A 167 -0.04 -7.81 12.15
N ILE A 168 0.18 -8.17 10.88
CA ILE A 168 1.51 -8.54 10.36
C ILE A 168 2.49 -7.38 10.57
N TYR A 169 2.09 -6.16 10.25
CA TYR A 169 2.96 -5.00 10.43
C TYR A 169 3.06 -4.54 11.89
N ALA A 170 2.03 -4.74 12.71
CA ALA A 170 2.12 -4.53 14.16
C ALA A 170 3.17 -5.47 14.79
N VAL A 171 3.17 -6.76 14.38
CA VAL A 171 4.20 -7.73 14.81
C VAL A 171 5.58 -7.30 14.32
N PHE A 172 5.71 -6.83 13.06
CA PHE A 172 6.98 -6.29 12.58
C PHE A 172 7.50 -5.16 13.48
N LEU A 173 6.66 -4.17 13.77
CA LEU A 173 7.05 -3.01 14.58
C LEU A 173 7.36 -3.41 16.03
N HIS A 174 6.56 -4.30 16.61
CA HIS A 174 6.83 -4.84 17.94
C HIS A 174 8.19 -5.55 17.99
N CYS A 175 8.45 -6.46 17.08
CA CYS A 175 9.72 -7.17 17.00
C CYS A 175 10.89 -6.22 16.73
N ARG A 176 10.69 -5.20 15.90
CA ARG A 176 11.70 -4.20 15.57
C ARG A 176 12.09 -3.33 16.75
N PHE A 177 11.12 -2.75 17.44
CA PHE A 177 11.36 -1.76 18.49
C PHE A 177 11.56 -2.38 19.86
N MET A 178 10.84 -3.46 20.19
CA MET A 178 10.91 -4.08 21.52
C MET A 178 11.96 -5.19 21.60
N ARG A 179 12.21 -5.92 20.50
CA ARG A 179 13.14 -7.06 20.48
C ARG A 179 14.39 -6.80 19.62
N GLY A 180 14.54 -5.62 19.03
CA GLY A 180 15.69 -5.25 18.24
C GLY A 180 15.89 -6.07 16.95
N TRP A 181 14.82 -6.71 16.41
CA TRP A 181 14.94 -7.51 15.19
C TRP A 181 15.36 -6.67 14.01
N LYS A 182 16.37 -7.15 13.30
CA LYS A 182 16.94 -6.55 12.10
C LYS A 182 17.28 -7.64 11.08
N GLY A 183 17.61 -7.22 9.87
CA GLY A 183 18.13 -8.11 8.86
C GLY A 183 17.12 -9.09 8.29
N LYS A 184 17.53 -10.33 8.04
CA LYS A 184 16.74 -11.33 7.32
C LYS A 184 15.35 -11.57 7.91
N ARG A 185 15.23 -11.65 9.25
CA ARG A 185 13.93 -11.88 9.92
C ARG A 185 12.95 -10.72 9.65
N ALA A 186 13.42 -9.49 9.83
CA ALA A 186 12.62 -8.29 9.55
C ALA A 186 12.24 -8.20 8.06
N ALA A 187 13.17 -8.49 7.16
CA ALA A 187 12.93 -8.46 5.73
C ALA A 187 11.85 -9.45 5.29
N TRP A 188 11.84 -10.68 5.82
CA TRP A 188 10.81 -11.66 5.49
C TRP A 188 9.42 -11.26 5.98
N ILE A 189 9.29 -10.72 7.19
CA ILE A 189 7.99 -10.23 7.68
C ILE A 189 7.47 -9.10 6.78
N SER A 190 8.36 -8.20 6.33
CA SER A 190 8.00 -7.12 5.41
C SER A 190 7.47 -7.64 4.06
N VAL A 191 8.13 -8.65 3.48
CA VAL A 191 7.71 -9.27 2.21
C VAL A 191 6.35 -9.99 2.37
N ILE A 192 6.18 -10.76 3.45
CA ILE A 192 4.91 -11.43 3.77
C ILE A 192 3.79 -10.40 3.98
N GLY A 193 4.09 -9.32 4.71
CA GLY A 193 3.13 -8.23 4.93
C GLY A 193 2.70 -7.58 3.61
N PHE A 194 3.62 -7.38 2.67
CA PHE A 194 3.24 -6.83 1.36
C PHE A 194 2.45 -7.83 0.50
N ALA A 195 2.74 -9.11 0.59
CA ALA A 195 1.90 -10.14 -0.04
C ALA A 195 0.45 -10.09 0.49
N SER A 196 0.24 -9.84 1.79
CA SER A 196 -1.10 -9.64 2.34
C SER A 196 -1.77 -8.35 1.84
N VAL A 197 -1.01 -7.26 1.61
CA VAL A 197 -1.54 -6.04 0.95
C VAL A 197 -2.03 -6.36 -0.46
N ILE A 198 -1.22 -7.07 -1.25
CA ILE A 198 -1.60 -7.49 -2.61
C ILE A 198 -2.87 -8.34 -2.57
N PHE A 199 -2.96 -9.28 -1.63
CA PHE A 199 -4.16 -10.10 -1.49
C PHE A 199 -5.39 -9.27 -1.07
N THR A 200 -5.24 -8.34 -0.13
CA THR A 200 -6.31 -7.42 0.27
C THR A 200 -6.83 -6.60 -0.89
N TYR A 201 -5.93 -6.15 -1.77
CA TYR A 201 -6.29 -5.29 -2.90
C TYR A 201 -6.81 -6.09 -4.10
N TYR A 202 -6.08 -7.11 -4.56
CA TYR A 202 -6.44 -7.91 -5.73
C TYR A 202 -7.21 -9.17 -5.36
N GLY A 203 -6.69 -9.97 -4.41
CA GLY A 203 -7.25 -11.26 -4.05
C GLY A 203 -8.71 -11.14 -3.60
N VAL A 204 -9.00 -10.21 -2.71
CA VAL A 204 -10.36 -9.97 -2.25
C VAL A 204 -11.26 -9.50 -3.40
N ASN A 205 -10.80 -8.60 -4.25
CA ASN A 205 -11.61 -8.08 -5.36
C ASN A 205 -11.96 -9.12 -6.43
N PHE A 206 -11.06 -10.09 -6.69
CA PHE A 206 -11.23 -11.05 -7.78
C PHE A 206 -11.67 -12.43 -7.32
N LEU A 207 -11.33 -12.85 -6.10
CA LEU A 207 -11.56 -14.21 -5.60
C LEU A 207 -12.70 -14.29 -4.58
N LEU A 208 -12.99 -13.20 -3.86
CA LEU A 208 -13.98 -13.20 -2.79
C LEU A 208 -15.13 -12.24 -3.12
N SER A 209 -16.35 -12.63 -2.73
CA SER A 209 -17.53 -11.76 -2.82
C SER A 209 -17.73 -11.02 -1.49
N GLY A 210 -18.07 -9.74 -1.53
CA GLY A 210 -18.31 -8.93 -0.34
C GLY A 210 -18.86 -7.55 -0.67
N LEU A 211 -19.10 -6.75 0.36
CA LEU A 211 -19.63 -5.38 0.25
C LEU A 211 -18.72 -4.47 -0.57
N HIS A 212 -17.43 -4.79 -0.66
CA HIS A 212 -16.42 -4.05 -1.42
C HIS A 212 -16.16 -4.60 -2.84
N SER A 213 -16.99 -5.50 -3.37
CA SER A 213 -16.75 -6.18 -4.66
C SER A 213 -17.20 -5.39 -5.91
N TYR A 214 -17.57 -4.12 -5.77
CA TYR A 214 -17.99 -3.22 -6.87
C TYR A 214 -16.86 -2.85 -7.85
N ALA A 215 -15.63 -3.28 -7.63
CA ALA A 215 -14.53 -3.06 -8.57
C ALA A 215 -14.62 -3.92 -9.85
N ARG A 216 -15.61 -4.82 -9.94
CA ARG A 216 -15.87 -5.69 -11.10
C ARG A 216 -16.87 -5.10 -12.11
N SER A 217 -17.54 -4.03 -11.76
CA SER A 217 -18.53 -3.36 -12.63
C SER A 217 -17.92 -2.22 -13.43
#